data_d2897709ccbe1162b7fd540db0cb4e36
#
_entry.id   d2897709ccbe1162b7fd540db0cb4e36
#
_cell.length_a   1.000
_cell.length_b   1.000
_cell.length_c   1.000
_cell.angle_alpha   90.00
_cell.angle_beta   90.00
_cell.angle_gamma   90.00
#
_symmetry.space_group_name_H-M   'P 1'
#
loop_
_entity.id
_entity.type
_entity.pdbx_description
1 polymer ?
#
loop_
_entity_poly.entity_id
_entity_poly.type
_entity_poly.pdbx_seq_one_letter_code
_entity_poly.pdbx_strand_id
1 'polypeptide(L)'
;MVQKNDMTKLSVNINKIATLRNARGGNVPDLLQVAKDIQKFGAQGITIHPRPDERHIRYQDARDLKSIVYTEYNIEGNPEKSFIDLVLEIKPTQVTLVPDAIDAITSNAGWNTIKHATYLTEIVQEFQRNGIRTSIFVDPVLDMIEG
;
A
#
# COMPACT_ATOMS: atom_id res chain seq x y z
N MET A 1 -19.64 -28.86 5.12
CA MET A 1 -18.67 -27.80 4.85
C MET A 1 -19.22 -26.54 5.49
N VAL A 2 -18.61 -26.04 6.55
CA VAL A 2 -18.98 -24.76 7.16
C VAL A 2 -18.45 -23.68 6.24
N GLN A 3 -19.33 -22.91 5.56
CA GLN A 3 -18.94 -21.69 4.89
C GLN A 3 -18.31 -20.78 5.96
N LYS A 4 -17.01 -20.56 5.89
CA LYS A 4 -16.39 -19.44 6.62
C LYS A 4 -17.06 -18.17 6.10
N ASN A 5 -17.83 -17.51 6.94
CA ASN A 5 -18.32 -16.17 6.67
C ASN A 5 -17.08 -15.25 6.66
N ASP A 6 -16.42 -15.13 5.51
CA ASP A 6 -15.41 -14.12 5.30
C ASP A 6 -16.10 -12.76 5.18
N MET A 7 -16.30 -12.13 6.33
CA MET A 7 -16.81 -10.75 6.36
C MET A 7 -15.77 -9.83 5.74
N THR A 8 -16.23 -8.88 4.93
CA THR A 8 -15.39 -7.81 4.39
C THR A 8 -14.69 -7.07 5.52
N LYS A 9 -13.38 -6.89 5.37
CA LYS A 9 -12.52 -6.24 6.36
C LYS A 9 -12.27 -4.79 5.97
N LEU A 10 -12.21 -3.91 6.97
CA LEU A 10 -11.90 -2.49 6.79
C LEU A 10 -10.40 -2.25 6.89
N SER A 11 -9.78 -1.80 5.80
CA SER A 11 -8.44 -1.20 5.84
C SER A 11 -8.55 0.32 5.68
N VAL A 12 -7.88 1.07 6.54
CA VAL A 12 -7.92 2.54 6.55
C VAL A 12 -6.67 3.13 5.95
N ASN A 13 -6.84 3.92 4.88
CA ASN A 13 -5.75 4.68 4.27
C ASN A 13 -5.47 5.96 5.09
N ILE A 14 -4.22 6.13 5.52
CA ILE A 14 -3.80 7.24 6.38
C ILE A 14 -2.94 8.30 5.67
N ASN A 15 -2.86 8.26 4.34
CA ASN A 15 -2.07 9.22 3.55
C ASN A 15 -2.44 10.67 3.84
N LYS A 16 -3.75 10.98 3.99
CA LYS A 16 -4.21 12.35 4.24
C LYS A 16 -3.82 12.87 5.62
N ILE A 17 -3.67 11.99 6.60
CA ILE A 17 -3.13 12.35 7.92
C ILE A 17 -1.69 12.85 7.78
N ALA A 18 -0.87 12.12 7.01
CA ALA A 18 0.51 12.52 6.72
C ALA A 18 0.58 13.81 5.90
N THR A 19 -0.33 14.00 4.93
CA THR A 19 -0.43 15.27 4.18
C THR A 19 -0.67 16.45 5.13
N LEU A 20 -1.59 16.32 6.07
CA LEU A 20 -1.90 17.37 7.03
C LEU A 20 -0.71 17.66 7.95
N ARG A 21 -0.03 16.62 8.46
CA ARG A 21 1.19 16.74 9.25
C ARG A 21 2.26 17.53 8.48
N ASN A 22 2.51 17.15 7.22
CA ASN A 22 3.55 17.78 6.40
C ASN A 22 3.23 19.24 6.11
N ALA A 23 1.96 19.58 5.86
CA ALA A 23 1.54 20.97 5.60
C ALA A 23 1.73 21.88 6.84
N ARG A 24 1.72 21.33 8.05
CA ARG A 24 1.91 22.10 9.29
C ARG A 24 3.37 22.20 9.73
N GLY A 25 4.28 21.46 9.11
CA GLY A 25 5.73 21.54 9.37
C GLY A 25 6.19 20.96 10.71
N GLY A 26 5.37 20.10 11.34
CA GLY A 26 5.70 19.45 12.61
C GLY A 26 5.34 17.97 12.62
N ASN A 27 5.01 17.43 13.81
CA ASN A 27 4.52 16.05 13.97
C ASN A 27 3.05 16.01 14.42
N VAL A 28 2.24 16.99 14.03
CA VAL A 28 0.82 17.06 14.36
C VAL A 28 0.01 17.16 13.07
N PRO A 29 -0.93 16.22 12.85
CA PRO A 29 -1.26 15.04 13.66
C PRO A 29 -0.14 14.01 13.72
N ASP A 30 0.01 13.33 14.86
CA ASP A 30 0.97 12.24 15.02
C ASP A 30 0.47 11.00 14.26
N LEU A 31 1.17 10.67 13.19
CA LEU A 31 0.78 9.58 12.28
C LEU A 31 0.77 8.20 12.98
N LEU A 32 1.75 7.95 13.84
CA LEU A 32 1.87 6.69 14.55
C LEU A 32 0.76 6.53 15.60
N GLN A 33 0.46 7.61 16.30
CA GLN A 33 -0.64 7.60 17.26
C GLN A 33 -1.99 7.39 16.58
N VAL A 34 -2.22 8.08 15.44
CA VAL A 34 -3.44 7.90 14.65
C VAL A 34 -3.58 6.45 14.17
N ALA A 35 -2.50 5.84 13.67
CA ALA A 35 -2.53 4.43 13.24
C ALA A 35 -2.88 3.48 14.40
N LYS A 36 -2.35 3.72 15.62
CA LYS A 36 -2.72 2.95 16.82
C LYS A 36 -4.20 3.10 17.16
N ASP A 37 -4.71 4.32 17.12
CA ASP A 37 -6.10 4.61 17.51
C ASP A 37 -7.11 4.04 16.50
N ILE A 38 -6.82 4.14 15.20
CA ILE A 38 -7.62 3.52 14.14
C ILE A 38 -7.78 2.01 14.36
N GLN A 39 -6.69 1.31 14.71
CA GLN A 39 -6.73 -0.13 14.99
C GLN A 39 -7.55 -0.43 16.27
N LYS A 40 -7.42 0.39 17.32
CA LYS A 40 -8.24 0.26 18.54
C LYS A 40 -9.73 0.48 18.27
N PHE A 41 -10.07 1.34 17.30
CA PHE A 41 -11.46 1.58 16.88
C PHE A 41 -12.02 0.46 16.00
N GLY A 42 -11.22 -0.57 15.70
CA GLY A 42 -11.67 -1.79 15.03
C GLY A 42 -11.30 -1.90 13.56
N ALA A 43 -10.45 -1.01 13.03
CA ALA A 43 -9.89 -1.22 11.70
C ALA A 43 -9.05 -2.51 11.66
N GLN A 44 -9.20 -3.24 10.58
CA GLN A 44 -8.56 -4.56 10.38
C GLN A 44 -7.35 -4.47 9.45
N GLY A 45 -7.03 -3.26 8.98
CA GLY A 45 -5.84 -2.97 8.19
C GLY A 45 -5.51 -1.48 8.18
N ILE A 46 -4.23 -1.19 7.93
CA ILE A 46 -3.70 0.15 7.66
C ILE A 46 -3.11 0.12 6.25
N THR A 47 -3.51 1.09 5.45
CA THR A 47 -2.99 1.27 4.09
C THR A 47 -2.22 2.58 3.99
N ILE A 48 -1.05 2.53 3.37
CA ILE A 48 -0.21 3.70 3.08
C ILE A 48 0.30 3.67 1.64
N HIS A 49 0.65 4.86 1.11
CA HIS A 49 1.31 5.02 -0.18
C HIS A 49 2.54 5.93 -0.06
N PRO A 50 3.72 5.40 0.25
CA PRO A 50 4.96 6.18 0.27
C PRO A 50 5.42 6.46 -1.17
N ARG A 51 5.10 7.65 -1.66
CA ARG A 51 5.55 8.08 -3.00
C ARG A 51 7.02 8.51 -2.97
N PRO A 52 7.74 8.44 -4.10
CA PRO A 52 9.15 8.85 -4.16
C PRO A 52 9.41 10.32 -3.74
N ASP A 53 8.43 11.21 -3.92
CA ASP A 53 8.51 12.62 -3.53
C ASP A 53 8.12 12.89 -2.07
N GLU A 54 7.74 11.86 -1.34
CA GLU A 54 7.37 11.91 0.09
C GLU A 54 6.34 13.01 0.45
N ARG A 55 5.47 13.39 -0.50
CA ARG A 55 4.48 14.46 -0.31
C ARG A 55 3.48 14.19 0.82
N HIS A 56 3.32 12.94 1.24
CA HIS A 56 2.50 12.54 2.38
C HIS A 56 3.26 11.53 3.25
N ILE A 57 3.13 10.21 3.03
CA ILE A 57 3.90 9.19 3.75
C ILE A 57 5.36 9.28 3.32
N ARG A 58 6.26 9.39 4.28
CA ARG A 58 7.71 9.31 4.08
C ARG A 58 8.16 7.86 4.15
N TYR A 59 9.29 7.52 3.57
CA TYR A 59 9.85 6.17 3.67
C TYR A 59 10.14 5.78 5.11
N GLN A 60 10.55 6.75 5.94
CA GLN A 60 10.74 6.52 7.38
C GLN A 60 9.41 6.22 8.09
N ASP A 61 8.32 6.91 7.75
CA ASP A 61 7.00 6.60 8.31
C ASP A 61 6.61 5.15 8.03
N ALA A 62 6.89 4.66 6.82
CA ALA A 62 6.57 3.30 6.44
C ALA A 62 7.34 2.27 7.31
N ARG A 63 8.59 2.56 7.65
CA ARG A 63 9.41 1.74 8.57
C ARG A 63 8.87 1.77 9.99
N ASP A 64 8.59 2.96 10.51
CA ASP A 64 8.13 3.16 11.88
C ASP A 64 6.76 2.49 12.12
N LEU A 65 5.85 2.59 11.13
CA LEU A 65 4.54 1.93 11.17
C LEU A 65 4.64 0.41 11.29
N LYS A 66 5.68 -0.22 10.74
CA LYS A 66 5.86 -1.68 10.81
C LYS A 66 5.83 -2.20 12.24
N SER A 67 6.40 -1.46 13.18
CA SER A 67 6.51 -1.89 14.58
C SER A 67 5.20 -1.78 15.37
N ILE A 68 4.24 -0.99 14.87
CA ILE A 68 3.00 -0.68 15.59
C ILE A 68 1.72 -1.18 14.92
N VAL A 69 1.79 -1.53 13.63
CA VAL A 69 0.65 -2.11 12.91
C VAL A 69 0.61 -3.61 13.23
N TYR A 70 -0.38 -4.00 14.01
CA TYR A 70 -0.64 -5.39 14.41
C TYR A 70 -1.80 -6.04 13.63
N THR A 71 -2.49 -5.26 12.82
CA THR A 71 -3.49 -5.70 11.85
C THR A 71 -2.85 -5.92 10.47
N GLU A 72 -3.63 -5.96 9.40
CA GLU A 72 -3.07 -6.03 8.04
C GLU A 72 -2.33 -4.73 7.69
N TYR A 73 -1.08 -4.84 7.27
CA TYR A 73 -0.30 -3.71 6.77
C TYR A 73 -0.19 -3.81 5.25
N ASN A 74 -0.80 -2.84 4.54
CA ASN A 74 -0.77 -2.74 3.09
C ASN A 74 0.02 -1.51 2.65
N ILE A 75 1.00 -1.70 1.76
CA ILE A 75 1.79 -0.62 1.18
C ILE A 75 1.48 -0.54 -0.32
N GLU A 76 1.00 0.62 -0.77
CA GLU A 76 0.70 0.89 -2.18
C GLU A 76 1.88 1.59 -2.84
N GLY A 77 2.12 1.34 -4.12
CA GLY A 77 3.11 2.08 -4.90
C GLY A 77 3.38 1.53 -6.28
N ASN A 78 4.07 2.36 -7.08
CA ASN A 78 4.63 1.92 -8.36
C ASN A 78 5.87 1.06 -8.07
N PRO A 79 6.00 -0.14 -8.64
CA PRO A 79 7.12 -1.05 -8.38
C PRO A 79 8.44 -0.60 -9.03
N GLU A 80 8.85 0.64 -8.77
CA GLU A 80 10.20 1.11 -9.04
C GLU A 80 11.20 0.53 -8.03
N LYS A 81 12.48 0.55 -8.37
CA LYS A 81 13.51 -0.09 -7.54
C LYS A 81 13.46 0.38 -6.08
N SER A 82 13.34 1.67 -5.81
CA SER A 82 13.29 2.21 -4.45
C SER A 82 12.09 1.71 -3.65
N PHE A 83 10.95 1.55 -4.31
CA PHE A 83 9.74 1.00 -3.71
C PHE A 83 9.88 -0.50 -3.42
N ILE A 84 10.42 -1.26 -4.38
CA ILE A 84 10.67 -2.71 -4.21
C ILE A 84 11.63 -2.92 -3.02
N ASP A 85 12.74 -2.20 -2.97
CA ASP A 85 13.72 -2.27 -1.88
C ASP A 85 13.05 -1.99 -0.52
N LEU A 86 12.21 -0.95 -0.43
CA LEU A 86 11.45 -0.60 0.79
C LEU A 86 10.49 -1.71 1.21
N VAL A 87 9.73 -2.26 0.26
CA VAL A 87 8.76 -3.34 0.54
C VAL A 87 9.47 -4.61 1.01
N LEU A 88 10.58 -4.98 0.38
CA LEU A 88 11.37 -6.14 0.78
C LEU A 88 12.05 -5.96 2.14
N GLU A 89 12.43 -4.74 2.50
CA GLU A 89 12.95 -4.39 3.83
C GLU A 89 11.86 -4.52 4.90
N ILE A 90 10.70 -3.89 4.68
CA ILE A 90 9.60 -3.83 5.66
C ILE A 90 8.86 -5.16 5.79
N LYS A 91 8.69 -5.89 4.70
CA LYS A 91 7.86 -7.11 4.61
C LYS A 91 6.46 -6.88 5.17
N PRO A 92 5.64 -6.03 4.51
CA PRO A 92 4.26 -5.81 4.91
C PRO A 92 3.43 -7.08 4.70
N THR A 93 2.21 -7.11 5.22
CA THR A 93 1.27 -8.22 4.96
C THR A 93 0.87 -8.26 3.48
N GLN A 94 0.68 -7.09 2.90
CA GLN A 94 0.31 -6.93 1.49
C GLN A 94 1.05 -5.76 0.85
N VAL A 95 1.31 -5.87 -0.42
CA VAL A 95 1.66 -4.76 -1.31
C VAL A 95 0.59 -4.61 -2.38
N THR A 96 0.22 -3.37 -2.73
CA THR A 96 -0.68 -3.07 -3.84
C THR A 96 0.09 -2.31 -4.92
N LEU A 97 0.21 -2.90 -6.09
CA LEU A 97 0.92 -2.32 -7.23
C LEU A 97 0.03 -1.33 -7.97
N VAL A 98 0.46 -0.07 -8.08
CA VAL A 98 -0.22 1.00 -8.82
C VAL A 98 0.70 1.56 -9.90
N PRO A 99 0.19 1.85 -11.13
CA PRO A 99 1.03 2.29 -12.25
C PRO A 99 1.27 3.81 -12.24
N ASP A 100 1.34 4.45 -11.07
CA ASP A 100 1.46 5.89 -10.97
C ASP A 100 2.82 6.37 -11.50
N ALA A 101 2.80 7.27 -12.46
CA ALA A 101 4.00 8.04 -12.80
C ALA A 101 4.40 8.94 -11.62
N ILE A 102 5.70 9.29 -11.54
CA ILE A 102 6.25 10.12 -10.44
C ILE A 102 5.52 11.46 -10.33
N ASP A 103 5.12 12.03 -11.46
CA ASP A 103 4.42 13.32 -11.59
C ASP A 103 2.89 13.22 -11.46
N ALA A 104 2.33 12.01 -11.35
CA ALA A 104 0.90 11.83 -11.20
C ALA A 104 0.38 12.48 -9.90
N ILE A 105 -0.69 13.27 -9.99
CA ILE A 105 -1.31 13.93 -8.83
C ILE A 105 -2.05 12.89 -7.98
N THR A 106 -2.78 11.99 -8.64
CA THR A 106 -3.54 10.90 -8.03
C THR A 106 -3.47 9.65 -8.88
N SER A 107 -3.67 8.48 -8.25
CA SER A 107 -3.84 7.20 -8.96
C SER A 107 -5.20 7.20 -9.66
N ASN A 108 -5.22 7.40 -10.96
CA ASN A 108 -6.44 7.53 -11.77
C ASN A 108 -6.54 6.52 -12.92
N ALA A 109 -5.58 5.60 -13.04
CA ALA A 109 -5.58 4.53 -14.02
C ALA A 109 -4.99 3.26 -13.43
N GLY A 110 -5.57 2.10 -13.78
CA GLY A 110 -5.06 0.79 -13.43
C GLY A 110 -3.98 0.29 -14.37
N TRP A 111 -3.33 -0.81 -14.01
CA TRP A 111 -2.38 -1.49 -14.88
C TRP A 111 -3.05 -2.04 -16.13
N ASN A 112 -2.39 -1.88 -17.26
CA ASN A 112 -2.65 -2.72 -18.41
C ASN A 112 -1.91 -4.07 -18.20
N THR A 113 -2.62 -5.04 -17.65
CA THR A 113 -2.05 -6.33 -17.23
C THR A 113 -1.53 -7.13 -18.41
N ILE A 114 -2.19 -7.06 -19.57
CA ILE A 114 -1.76 -7.74 -20.80
C ILE A 114 -0.43 -7.17 -21.27
N LYS A 115 -0.34 -5.84 -21.41
CA LYS A 115 0.88 -5.17 -21.88
C LYS A 115 2.06 -5.37 -20.95
N HIS A 116 1.83 -5.40 -19.65
CA HIS A 116 2.85 -5.45 -18.62
C HIS A 116 2.95 -6.83 -17.93
N ALA A 117 2.36 -7.87 -18.53
CA ALA A 117 2.27 -9.21 -17.94
C ALA A 117 3.62 -9.75 -17.43
N THR A 118 4.65 -9.74 -18.28
CA THR A 118 5.99 -10.24 -17.90
C THR A 118 6.55 -9.47 -16.71
N TYR A 119 6.53 -8.14 -16.76
CA TYR A 119 7.04 -7.27 -15.70
C TYR A 119 6.30 -7.49 -14.38
N LEU A 120 4.97 -7.50 -14.41
CA LEU A 120 4.16 -7.71 -13.21
C LEU A 120 4.37 -9.11 -12.63
N THR A 121 4.48 -10.13 -13.49
CA THR A 121 4.74 -11.51 -13.06
C THR A 121 6.05 -11.61 -12.28
N GLU A 122 7.14 -11.01 -12.78
CA GLU A 122 8.44 -11.02 -12.09
C GLU A 122 8.36 -10.38 -10.71
N ILE A 123 7.72 -9.21 -10.63
CA ILE A 123 7.54 -8.47 -9.37
C ILE A 123 6.67 -9.25 -8.37
N VAL A 124 5.54 -9.78 -8.83
CA VAL A 124 4.64 -10.60 -8.00
C VAL A 124 5.37 -11.82 -7.45
N GLN A 125 6.12 -12.53 -8.28
CA GLN A 125 6.91 -13.67 -7.84
C GLN A 125 7.96 -13.30 -6.80
N GLU A 126 8.63 -12.14 -6.96
CA GLU A 126 9.62 -11.68 -6.00
C GLU A 126 8.97 -11.42 -4.62
N PHE A 127 7.83 -10.72 -4.59
CA PHE A 127 7.12 -10.49 -3.33
C PHE A 127 6.57 -11.77 -2.73
N GLN A 128 6.04 -12.69 -3.53
CA GLN A 128 5.55 -13.98 -3.06
C GLN A 128 6.66 -14.84 -2.43
N ARG A 129 7.87 -14.89 -3.03
CA ARG A 129 9.04 -15.58 -2.44
C ARG A 129 9.42 -15.01 -1.07
N ASN A 130 9.11 -13.74 -0.83
CA ASN A 130 9.34 -13.07 0.45
C ASN A 130 8.14 -13.13 1.41
N GLY A 131 7.08 -13.90 1.08
CA GLY A 131 5.90 -14.08 1.90
C GLY A 131 4.96 -12.87 1.93
N ILE A 132 5.04 -11.99 0.94
CA ILE A 132 4.23 -10.78 0.82
C ILE A 132 3.08 -11.05 -0.16
N ARG A 133 1.83 -10.84 0.28
CA ARG A 133 0.66 -10.91 -0.59
C ARG A 133 0.66 -9.72 -1.55
N THR A 134 0.41 -9.96 -2.83
CA THR A 134 0.38 -8.92 -3.84
C THR A 134 -1.05 -8.68 -4.35
N SER A 135 -1.43 -7.43 -4.45
CA SER A 135 -2.64 -6.93 -5.11
C SER A 135 -2.22 -6.02 -6.28
N ILE A 136 -2.99 -6.03 -7.35
CA ILE A 136 -2.74 -5.21 -8.53
C ILE A 136 -3.93 -4.26 -8.72
N PHE A 137 -3.63 -2.96 -8.84
CA PHE A 137 -4.64 -1.95 -9.13
C PHE A 137 -4.96 -1.98 -10.62
N VAL A 138 -6.20 -2.35 -10.95
CA VAL A 138 -6.69 -2.46 -12.33
C VAL A 138 -7.99 -1.68 -12.51
N ASP A 139 -8.24 -1.20 -13.73
CA ASP A 139 -9.54 -0.65 -14.09
C ASP A 139 -10.58 -1.78 -14.24
N PRO A 140 -11.88 -1.50 -14.07
CA PRO A 140 -12.94 -2.51 -14.18
C PRO A 140 -13.23 -2.89 -15.64
N VAL A 141 -12.18 -3.32 -16.35
CA VAL A 141 -12.22 -3.81 -17.72
C VAL A 141 -11.88 -5.29 -17.70
N LEU A 142 -12.76 -6.14 -18.22
CA LEU A 142 -12.62 -7.61 -18.12
C LEU A 142 -11.25 -8.10 -18.60
N ASP A 143 -10.82 -7.65 -19.77
CA ASP A 143 -9.52 -8.06 -20.34
C ASP A 143 -8.34 -7.75 -19.40
N MET A 144 -8.42 -6.65 -18.62
CA MET A 144 -7.39 -6.28 -17.64
C MET A 144 -7.46 -7.11 -16.35
N ILE A 145 -8.63 -7.68 -16.05
CA ILE A 145 -8.84 -8.54 -14.88
C ILE A 145 -8.39 -9.98 -15.16
N GLU A 146 -8.53 -10.43 -16.41
CA GLU A 146 -8.20 -11.79 -16.86
C GLU A 146 -6.72 -11.92 -17.32
N GLY A 147 -6.05 -10.79 -17.56
CA GLY A 147 -4.68 -10.69 -18.11
C GLY A 147 -3.54 -11.03 -17.17
#